data_ad1c3613bc4f1c5a2e96e47a29009768
#
_entry.id   ad1c3613bc4f1c5a2e96e47a29009768
#
_cell.length_a   1.000
_cell.length_b   1.000
_cell.length_c   1.000
_cell.angle_alpha   90.00
_cell.angle_beta   90.00
_cell.angle_gamma   90.00
#
_symmetry.space_group_name_H-M   'P 1'
#
loop_
_entity.id
_entity.type
_entity.pdbx_description
1 polymer ?
#
loop_
_entity_poly.entity_id
_entity_poly.type
_entity_poly.pdbx_seq_one_letter_code
_entity_poly.pdbx_strand_id
1 'polypeptide(L)'
;MTHTPDEPLPVRGRDNEDRTFAHPTAAELAERVRRLGSGGEEWIVVDRVPQMPHDVVQAASEREGAPLEVSFRIGDEPWREAVLDPDAAAEVFVAWARDEPGWEGDHPWVLAEWWRPEPVPEPDPAAAAEARELAATYLAEGYLPFDEVVRELHEQSEGDPPLTAAQAGAILAPMWRARVAEQAAWGTTDCDRLTAAFAELDRNGIVARERFTCCQNCGTFEIWEEAGPATRGYAFFHMQDAESAVDGSLYLSYGSRTDDADEAVAIGHEIVKTLAAHGLRPEWDGSVRTRVLITDLDWRKRLP
;
A
#
# COMPACT_ATOMS: atom_id res chain seq x y z
N MET A 1 18.50 16.70 -6.53
CA MET A 1 17.20 17.32 -6.22
C MET A 1 17.28 17.90 -4.81
N THR A 2 16.92 19.15 -4.56
CA THR A 2 16.91 19.73 -3.21
C THR A 2 15.61 19.32 -2.55
N HIS A 3 15.67 18.30 -1.66
CA HIS A 3 14.53 17.93 -0.83
C HIS A 3 14.26 19.01 0.21
N THR A 4 12.99 19.40 0.35
CA THR A 4 12.57 20.29 1.45
C THR A 4 12.50 19.48 2.75
N PRO A 5 12.85 20.08 3.91
CA PRO A 5 12.85 19.35 5.20
C PRO A 5 11.51 18.74 5.59
N ASP A 6 10.41 19.31 5.13
CA ASP A 6 9.03 18.92 5.46
C ASP A 6 8.37 18.02 4.38
N GLU A 7 9.11 17.61 3.35
CA GLU A 7 8.58 16.74 2.30
C GLU A 7 8.41 15.31 2.85
N PRO A 8 7.21 14.69 2.71
CA PRO A 8 6.99 13.32 3.14
C PRO A 8 7.90 12.35 2.40
N LEU A 9 8.55 11.46 3.13
CA LEU A 9 9.41 10.42 2.57
C LEU A 9 8.57 9.27 1.98
N PRO A 10 8.98 8.67 0.85
CA PRO A 10 8.29 7.55 0.24
C PRO A 10 8.61 6.23 0.96
N VAL A 11 8.34 6.19 2.26
CA VAL A 11 8.58 5.01 3.11
C VAL A 11 7.42 4.80 4.07
N ARG A 12 7.29 3.55 4.52
CA ARG A 12 6.44 3.15 5.63
C ARG A 12 7.25 2.33 6.61
N GLY A 13 6.77 2.19 7.84
CA GLY A 13 7.46 1.36 8.81
C GLY A 13 6.55 0.90 9.93
N ARG A 14 7.11 0.01 10.77
CA ARG A 14 6.47 -0.52 11.97
C ARG A 14 7.49 -0.72 13.08
N ASP A 15 7.01 -0.73 14.31
CA ASP A 15 7.79 -1.01 15.51
C ASP A 15 7.38 -2.33 16.19
N ASN A 16 8.01 -2.64 17.32
CA ASN A 16 7.76 -3.85 18.10
C ASN A 16 6.38 -3.94 18.77
N GLU A 17 5.59 -2.88 18.75
CA GLU A 17 4.18 -2.89 19.20
C GLU A 17 3.20 -2.94 18.01
N ASP A 18 3.70 -3.29 16.80
CA ASP A 18 2.96 -3.27 15.53
C ASP A 18 2.33 -1.92 15.19
N ARG A 19 2.83 -0.82 15.79
CA ARG A 19 2.42 0.53 15.41
C ARG A 19 3.02 0.87 14.07
N THR A 20 2.19 1.17 13.11
CA THR A 20 2.58 1.50 11.75
C THR A 20 2.63 3.01 11.53
N PHE A 21 3.50 3.44 10.62
CA PHE A 21 3.53 4.81 10.10
C PHE A 21 3.81 4.79 8.60
N ALA A 22 3.35 5.82 7.90
CA ALA A 22 3.61 5.98 6.48
C ALA A 22 3.93 7.44 6.17
N HIS A 23 4.77 7.64 5.18
CA HIS A 23 5.16 8.97 4.68
C HIS A 23 5.63 9.95 5.76
N PRO A 24 6.52 9.54 6.70
CA PRO A 24 7.07 10.46 7.69
C PRO A 24 7.91 11.54 7.01
N THR A 25 8.04 12.69 7.64
CA THR A 25 9.09 13.65 7.29
C THR A 25 10.46 13.10 7.69
N ALA A 26 11.53 13.67 7.14
CA ALA A 26 12.90 13.27 7.53
C ALA A 26 13.16 13.47 9.03
N ALA A 27 12.61 14.53 9.62
CA ALA A 27 12.74 14.79 11.05
C ALA A 27 12.01 13.75 11.90
N GLU A 28 10.79 13.36 11.52
CA GLU A 28 10.01 12.34 12.23
C GLU A 28 10.66 10.96 12.13
N LEU A 29 11.19 10.58 10.96
CA LEU A 29 11.90 9.31 10.81
C LEU A 29 13.17 9.27 11.65
N ALA A 30 13.99 10.34 11.58
CA ALA A 30 15.21 10.45 12.36
C ALA A 30 14.95 10.39 13.87
N GLU A 31 13.90 11.06 14.35
CA GLU A 31 13.53 11.05 15.77
C GLU A 31 13.09 9.67 16.24
N ARG A 32 12.31 8.92 15.42
CA ARG A 32 11.93 7.53 15.73
C ARG A 32 13.14 6.64 15.89
N VAL A 33 14.12 6.75 14.99
CA VAL A 33 15.36 5.96 15.06
C VAL A 33 16.17 6.30 16.30
N ARG A 34 16.33 7.60 16.63
CA ARG A 34 17.09 8.02 17.83
C ARG A 34 16.48 7.56 19.13
N ARG A 35 15.16 7.39 19.16
CA ARG A 35 14.43 7.01 20.39
C ARG A 35 14.41 5.51 20.64
N LEU A 36 14.95 4.68 19.75
CA LEU A 36 15.02 3.24 19.97
C LEU A 36 15.73 2.91 21.30
N GLY A 37 15.18 1.95 22.02
CA GLY A 37 15.59 1.58 23.36
C GLY A 37 14.96 2.43 24.46
N SER A 38 14.09 3.42 24.14
CA SER A 38 13.34 4.22 25.10
C SER A 38 11.85 3.92 25.03
N GLY A 39 11.16 3.99 26.19
CA GLY A 39 9.69 3.90 26.23
C GLY A 39 9.09 2.58 25.71
N GLY A 40 9.89 1.51 25.60
CA GLY A 40 9.47 0.23 25.06
C GLY A 40 9.62 0.08 23.53
N GLU A 41 10.16 1.08 22.86
CA GLU A 41 10.48 1.02 21.43
C GLU A 41 11.83 0.32 21.21
N GLU A 42 11.82 -0.98 20.95
CA GLU A 42 13.04 -1.80 20.88
C GLU A 42 13.57 -1.95 19.46
N TRP A 43 12.71 -1.93 18.46
CA TRP A 43 13.10 -2.05 17.07
C TRP A 43 12.16 -1.31 16.12
N ILE A 44 12.68 -1.01 14.94
CA ILE A 44 11.96 -0.41 13.82
C ILE A 44 12.34 -1.13 12.52
N VAL A 45 11.35 -1.36 11.66
CA VAL A 45 11.55 -1.83 10.28
C VAL A 45 10.93 -0.81 9.35
N VAL A 46 11.64 -0.46 8.28
CA VAL A 46 11.21 0.55 7.30
C VAL A 46 11.33 -0.02 5.89
N ASP A 47 10.23 0.03 5.15
CA ASP A 47 10.10 -0.38 3.76
C ASP A 47 9.86 0.85 2.88
N ARG A 48 10.20 0.75 1.59
CA ARG A 48 9.86 1.77 0.58
C ARG A 48 8.36 1.76 0.26
N VAL A 49 7.86 2.88 -0.27
CA VAL A 49 6.53 2.99 -0.88
C VAL A 49 6.72 3.47 -2.33
N PRO A 50 6.34 2.67 -3.33
CA PRO A 50 5.79 1.31 -3.24
C PRO A 50 6.77 0.32 -2.64
N GLN A 51 6.24 -0.71 -1.97
CA GLN A 51 7.08 -1.75 -1.38
C GLN A 51 7.97 -2.39 -2.45
N MET A 52 9.27 -2.49 -2.16
CA MET A 52 10.20 -3.21 -3.03
C MET A 52 10.60 -4.52 -2.37
N PRO A 53 10.50 -5.66 -3.08
CA PRO A 53 10.86 -6.95 -2.52
C PRO A 53 12.28 -6.94 -1.97
N HIS A 54 12.41 -7.20 -0.68
CA HIS A 54 13.68 -7.25 0.04
C HIS A 54 14.47 -5.92 0.08
N ASP A 55 13.82 -4.78 -0.14
CA ASP A 55 14.43 -3.46 0.00
C ASP A 55 13.98 -2.86 1.32
N VAL A 56 14.73 -3.13 2.38
CA VAL A 56 14.35 -2.86 3.76
C VAL A 56 15.56 -2.41 4.58
N VAL A 57 15.34 -1.49 5.49
CA VAL A 57 16.27 -1.10 6.55
C VAL A 57 15.61 -1.27 7.91
N GLN A 58 16.35 -1.79 8.87
CA GLN A 58 15.87 -2.00 10.23
C GLN A 58 16.93 -1.66 11.27
N ALA A 59 16.49 -1.31 12.45
CA ALA A 59 17.37 -1.06 13.59
C ALA A 59 16.76 -1.58 14.88
N ALA A 60 17.60 -2.00 15.81
CA ALA A 60 17.22 -2.44 17.14
C ALA A 60 18.15 -1.87 18.21
N SER A 61 17.60 -1.63 19.42
CA SER A 61 18.35 -1.30 20.63
C SER A 61 17.56 -1.68 21.88
N GLU A 62 18.25 -2.24 22.86
CA GLU A 62 17.63 -2.59 24.15
C GLU A 62 17.61 -1.42 25.15
N ARG A 63 18.36 -0.34 24.90
CA ARG A 63 18.53 0.78 25.85
C ARG A 63 18.63 2.11 25.12
N GLU A 64 17.98 3.11 25.68
CA GLU A 64 18.05 4.49 25.21
C GLU A 64 19.49 5.01 25.13
N GLY A 65 19.83 5.66 24.01
CA GLY A 65 21.15 6.24 23.77
C GLY A 65 22.29 5.23 23.58
N ALA A 66 21.99 3.92 23.62
CA ALA A 66 22.97 2.91 23.26
C ALA A 66 23.16 2.86 21.73
N PRO A 67 24.30 2.36 21.24
CA PRO A 67 24.45 2.07 19.81
C PRO A 67 23.35 1.13 19.30
N LEU A 68 22.91 1.38 18.08
CA LEU A 68 21.86 0.61 17.40
C LEU A 68 22.47 -0.50 16.53
N GLU A 69 21.91 -1.67 16.60
CA GLU A 69 22.16 -2.71 15.61
C GLU A 69 21.34 -2.40 14.36
N VAL A 70 22.00 -1.85 13.34
CA VAL A 70 21.36 -1.48 12.06
C VAL A 70 21.64 -2.57 11.05
N SER A 71 20.61 -3.03 10.35
CA SER A 71 20.77 -3.96 9.23
C SER A 71 19.87 -3.59 8.06
N PHE A 72 20.32 -3.95 6.87
CA PHE A 72 19.57 -3.70 5.64
C PHE A 72 19.74 -4.82 4.62
N ARG A 73 18.78 -4.89 3.71
CA ARG A 73 18.84 -5.71 2.52
C ARG A 73 18.31 -4.94 1.33
N ILE A 74 18.96 -5.05 0.19
CA ILE A 74 18.56 -4.44 -1.07
C ILE A 74 18.39 -5.53 -2.11
N GLY A 75 17.15 -5.77 -2.54
CA GLY A 75 16.84 -6.78 -3.52
C GLY A 75 17.32 -8.18 -3.11
N ASP A 76 18.05 -8.84 -3.98
CA ASP A 76 18.53 -10.21 -3.76
C ASP A 76 19.93 -10.27 -3.09
N GLU A 77 20.51 -9.11 -2.77
CA GLU A 77 21.80 -9.04 -2.07
C GLU A 77 21.68 -9.59 -0.63
N PRO A 78 22.80 -10.10 -0.07
CA PRO A 78 22.78 -10.55 1.32
C PRO A 78 22.56 -9.40 2.30
N TRP A 79 21.97 -9.71 3.46
CA TRP A 79 21.87 -8.77 4.56
C TRP A 79 23.24 -8.26 5.00
N ARG A 80 23.31 -6.95 5.24
CA ARG A 80 24.46 -6.28 5.85
C ARG A 80 24.04 -5.70 7.18
N GLU A 81 24.97 -5.67 8.12
CA GLU A 81 24.73 -5.13 9.47
C GLU A 81 25.92 -4.30 9.94
N ALA A 82 25.64 -3.33 10.80
CA ALA A 82 26.62 -2.52 11.50
C ALA A 82 26.05 -2.04 12.85
N VAL A 83 26.94 -1.75 13.79
CA VAL A 83 26.57 -1.09 15.04
C VAL A 83 26.90 0.39 14.90
N LEU A 84 25.86 1.25 14.98
CA LEU A 84 25.97 2.69 14.77
C LEU A 84 25.49 3.45 16.01
N ASP A 85 26.03 4.66 16.24
CA ASP A 85 25.42 5.56 17.21
C ASP A 85 24.03 6.03 16.68
N PRO A 86 23.14 6.52 17.58
CA PRO A 86 21.77 6.88 17.18
C PRO A 86 21.68 7.97 16.10
N ASP A 87 22.62 8.91 16.07
CA ASP A 87 22.64 9.99 15.07
C ASP A 87 23.07 9.45 13.71
N ALA A 88 24.13 8.65 13.65
CA ALA A 88 24.56 8.00 12.41
C ALA A 88 23.50 7.05 11.85
N ALA A 89 22.83 6.27 12.71
CA ALA A 89 21.73 5.42 12.29
C ALA A 89 20.57 6.25 11.69
N ALA A 90 20.18 7.35 12.32
CA ALA A 90 19.14 8.24 11.83
C ALA A 90 19.49 8.85 10.46
N GLU A 91 20.77 9.25 10.26
CA GLU A 91 21.26 9.75 8.97
C GLU A 91 21.16 8.66 7.88
N VAL A 92 21.56 7.43 8.18
CA VAL A 92 21.45 6.27 7.26
C VAL A 92 19.99 6.04 6.86
N PHE A 93 19.04 6.00 7.80
CA PHE A 93 17.63 5.79 7.50
C PHE A 93 17.05 6.90 6.62
N VAL A 94 17.36 8.15 6.89
CA VAL A 94 16.87 9.29 6.09
C VAL A 94 17.48 9.29 4.69
N ALA A 95 18.79 9.06 4.57
CA ALA A 95 19.47 9.02 3.28
C ALA A 95 18.99 7.84 2.42
N TRP A 96 18.78 6.66 3.05
CA TRP A 96 18.18 5.50 2.39
C TRP A 96 16.74 5.81 1.92
N ALA A 97 15.92 6.41 2.77
CA ALA A 97 14.53 6.75 2.43
C ALA A 97 14.43 7.77 1.26
N ARG A 98 15.45 8.61 1.09
CA ARG A 98 15.57 9.56 -0.02
C ARG A 98 16.22 9.01 -1.28
N ASP A 99 16.64 7.75 -1.24
CA ASP A 99 17.39 7.11 -2.32
C ASP A 99 18.67 7.88 -2.69
N GLU A 100 19.35 8.43 -1.67
CA GLU A 100 20.58 9.22 -1.88
C GLU A 100 21.73 8.29 -2.29
N PRO A 101 22.49 8.61 -3.36
CA PRO A 101 23.64 7.79 -3.74
C PRO A 101 24.67 7.72 -2.59
N GLY A 102 25.09 6.50 -2.25
CA GLY A 102 26.06 6.27 -1.16
C GLY A 102 25.48 6.45 0.24
N TRP A 103 24.16 6.26 0.37
CA TRP A 103 23.45 6.33 1.66
C TRP A 103 24.03 5.40 2.73
N GLU A 104 24.73 4.33 2.36
CA GLU A 104 25.44 3.44 3.31
C GLU A 104 26.56 4.17 4.08
N GLY A 105 27.13 5.23 3.50
CA GLY A 105 28.24 5.97 4.09
C GLY A 105 29.49 5.12 4.35
N ASP A 106 30.47 5.70 5.05
CA ASP A 106 31.70 5.02 5.44
C ASP A 106 31.55 4.25 6.78
N HIS A 107 30.42 3.53 6.94
CA HIS A 107 30.17 2.71 8.13
C HIS A 107 30.74 1.30 7.99
N PRO A 108 31.07 0.60 9.09
CA PRO A 108 31.71 -0.71 9.07
C PRO A 108 30.73 -1.84 8.78
N TRP A 109 30.06 -1.80 7.63
CA TRP A 109 29.11 -2.82 7.22
C TRP A 109 29.77 -4.18 7.02
N VAL A 110 29.22 -5.20 7.65
CA VAL A 110 29.61 -6.60 7.49
C VAL A 110 28.44 -7.42 6.96
N LEU A 111 28.72 -8.59 6.41
CA LEU A 111 27.67 -9.53 6.07
C LEU A 111 27.05 -10.09 7.35
N ALA A 112 25.73 -10.09 7.44
CA ALA A 112 25.00 -10.63 8.56
C ALA A 112 25.23 -12.16 8.68
N GLU A 113 25.90 -12.57 9.77
CA GLU A 113 26.24 -14.00 9.97
C GLU A 113 25.01 -14.87 10.26
N TRP A 114 23.95 -14.28 10.78
CA TRP A 114 22.68 -14.95 11.10
C TRP A 114 21.87 -15.29 9.85
N TRP A 115 22.08 -14.57 8.71
CA TRP A 115 21.32 -14.79 7.50
C TRP A 115 21.95 -15.88 6.64
N ARG A 116 21.16 -16.83 6.23
CA ARG A 116 21.52 -17.86 5.25
C ARG A 116 20.42 -17.94 4.22
N PRO A 117 20.71 -17.70 2.92
CA PRO A 117 19.72 -17.89 1.88
C PRO A 117 19.40 -19.38 1.77
N GLU A 118 18.13 -19.70 1.97
CA GLU A 118 17.65 -21.04 1.65
C GLU A 118 17.37 -21.10 0.15
N PRO A 119 17.89 -22.09 -0.57
CA PRO A 119 17.54 -22.26 -1.97
C PRO A 119 16.05 -22.52 -2.09
N VAL A 120 15.36 -21.71 -2.90
CA VAL A 120 13.94 -21.89 -3.20
C VAL A 120 13.84 -22.98 -4.28
N PRO A 121 13.26 -24.13 -3.99
CA PRO A 121 13.07 -25.19 -4.99
C PRO A 121 12.22 -24.68 -6.16
N GLU A 122 12.49 -25.17 -7.37
CA GLU A 122 11.61 -24.85 -8.50
C GLU A 122 10.20 -25.38 -8.24
N PRO A 123 9.16 -24.53 -8.44
CA PRO A 123 7.77 -24.95 -8.28
C PRO A 123 7.35 -25.88 -9.43
N ASP A 124 6.25 -26.58 -9.24
CA ASP A 124 5.56 -27.26 -10.34
C ASP A 124 5.23 -26.24 -11.44
N PRO A 125 5.51 -26.54 -12.74
CA PRO A 125 5.28 -25.59 -13.82
C PRO A 125 3.83 -25.13 -13.99
N ALA A 126 2.84 -25.99 -13.71
CA ALA A 126 1.43 -25.64 -13.82
C ALA A 126 1.03 -24.70 -12.66
N ALA A 127 1.40 -25.04 -11.41
CA ALA A 127 1.18 -24.19 -10.26
C ALA A 127 1.87 -22.82 -10.42
N ALA A 128 3.06 -22.78 -11.01
CA ALA A 128 3.75 -21.53 -11.30
C ALA A 128 3.06 -20.69 -12.37
N ALA A 129 2.41 -21.31 -13.35
CA ALA A 129 1.64 -20.60 -14.38
C ALA A 129 0.36 -19.98 -13.78
N GLU A 130 -0.40 -20.74 -13.00
CA GLU A 130 -1.58 -20.26 -12.29
C GLU A 130 -1.24 -19.10 -11.35
N ALA A 131 -0.16 -19.22 -10.58
CA ALA A 131 0.29 -18.16 -9.70
C ALA A 131 0.66 -16.88 -10.46
N ARG A 132 1.25 -16.97 -11.66
CA ARG A 132 1.54 -15.79 -12.49
C ARG A 132 0.27 -15.11 -12.99
N GLU A 133 -0.75 -15.88 -13.38
CA GLU A 133 -2.04 -15.33 -13.82
C GLU A 133 -2.73 -14.61 -12.65
N LEU A 134 -2.77 -15.24 -11.48
CA LEU A 134 -3.34 -14.63 -10.28
C LEU A 134 -2.55 -13.39 -9.84
N ALA A 135 -1.21 -13.45 -9.85
CA ALA A 135 -0.36 -12.30 -9.58
C ALA A 135 -0.63 -11.13 -10.54
N ALA A 136 -0.82 -11.42 -11.83
CA ALA A 136 -1.13 -10.38 -12.82
C ALA A 136 -2.46 -9.67 -12.49
N THR A 137 -3.47 -10.39 -12.01
CA THR A 137 -4.75 -9.81 -11.55
C THR A 137 -4.54 -8.87 -10.37
N TYR A 138 -3.85 -9.29 -9.30
CA TYR A 138 -3.57 -8.43 -8.15
C TYR A 138 -2.72 -7.20 -8.49
N LEU A 139 -1.74 -7.37 -9.38
CA LEU A 139 -0.92 -6.25 -9.86
C LEU A 139 -1.74 -5.25 -10.70
N ALA A 140 -2.70 -5.74 -11.49
CA ALA A 140 -3.59 -4.88 -12.25
C ALA A 140 -4.55 -4.10 -11.35
N GLU A 141 -5.12 -4.73 -10.32
CA GLU A 141 -5.94 -4.06 -9.32
C GLU A 141 -5.16 -2.99 -8.54
N GLY A 142 -3.93 -3.29 -8.10
CA GLY A 142 -3.00 -2.35 -7.47
C GLY A 142 -3.27 -2.00 -6.00
N TYR A 143 -4.00 -2.85 -5.25
CA TYR A 143 -4.38 -2.55 -3.85
C TYR A 143 -3.57 -3.28 -2.79
N LEU A 144 -3.11 -4.49 -3.09
CA LEU A 144 -2.42 -5.30 -2.09
C LEU A 144 -0.92 -5.01 -2.08
N PRO A 145 -0.30 -4.90 -0.91
CA PRO A 145 1.15 -4.85 -0.79
C PRO A 145 1.79 -6.20 -1.17
N PHE A 146 3.09 -6.19 -1.44
CA PHE A 146 3.82 -7.34 -1.95
C PHE A 146 3.66 -8.60 -1.09
N ASP A 147 3.81 -8.47 0.22
CA ASP A 147 3.70 -9.57 1.19
C ASP A 147 2.28 -10.14 1.28
N GLU A 148 1.26 -9.32 1.10
CA GLU A 148 -0.12 -9.80 1.03
C GLU A 148 -0.39 -10.55 -0.28
N VAL A 149 0.11 -10.06 -1.41
CA VAL A 149 0.00 -10.82 -2.68
C VAL A 149 0.74 -12.15 -2.56
N VAL A 150 1.94 -12.19 -1.96
CA VAL A 150 2.64 -13.45 -1.70
C VAL A 150 1.80 -14.42 -0.88
N ARG A 151 1.14 -13.93 0.18
CA ARG A 151 0.24 -14.74 1.00
C ARG A 151 -0.92 -15.30 0.20
N GLU A 152 -1.59 -14.45 -0.60
CA GLU A 152 -2.73 -14.88 -1.44
C GLU A 152 -2.29 -15.95 -2.46
N LEU A 153 -1.13 -15.78 -3.13
CA LEU A 153 -0.61 -16.77 -4.06
C LEU A 153 -0.30 -18.11 -3.39
N HIS A 154 0.19 -18.08 -2.15
CA HIS A 154 0.45 -19.27 -1.36
C HIS A 154 -0.83 -19.98 -0.93
N GLU A 155 -1.79 -19.23 -0.36
CA GLU A 155 -3.03 -19.76 0.20
C GLU A 155 -3.99 -20.28 -0.89
N GLN A 156 -3.99 -19.66 -2.07
CA GLN A 156 -4.85 -20.06 -3.19
C GLN A 156 -4.19 -21.08 -4.14
N SER A 157 -2.96 -21.53 -3.85
CA SER A 157 -2.30 -22.55 -4.66
C SER A 157 -2.97 -23.91 -4.50
N GLU A 158 -3.53 -24.43 -5.60
CA GLU A 158 -4.21 -25.75 -5.65
C GLU A 158 -3.25 -26.90 -6.05
N GLY A 159 -1.96 -26.62 -6.26
CA GLY A 159 -0.96 -27.61 -6.67
C GLY A 159 -0.72 -28.72 -5.62
N ASP A 160 -0.22 -29.86 -6.05
CA ASP A 160 0.22 -30.94 -5.17
C ASP A 160 1.70 -31.29 -5.43
N PRO A 161 2.63 -30.79 -4.62
CA PRO A 161 2.44 -29.95 -3.44
C PRO A 161 2.06 -28.49 -3.79
N PRO A 162 1.36 -27.78 -2.89
CA PRO A 162 1.05 -26.37 -3.09
C PRO A 162 2.32 -25.51 -3.07
N LEU A 163 2.25 -24.31 -3.66
CA LEU A 163 3.37 -23.37 -3.63
C LEU A 163 3.70 -22.96 -2.18
N THR A 164 4.98 -22.96 -1.86
CA THR A 164 5.45 -22.33 -0.61
C THR A 164 5.43 -20.79 -0.76
N ALA A 165 5.36 -20.06 0.35
CA ALA A 165 5.46 -18.60 0.34
C ALA A 165 6.77 -18.10 -0.33
N ALA A 166 7.88 -18.84 -0.16
CA ALA A 166 9.14 -18.52 -0.82
C ALA A 166 9.05 -18.65 -2.35
N GLN A 167 8.39 -19.70 -2.85
CA GLN A 167 8.16 -19.89 -4.30
C GLN A 167 7.21 -18.81 -4.85
N ALA A 168 6.12 -18.50 -4.13
CA ALA A 168 5.19 -17.42 -4.50
C ALA A 168 5.91 -16.07 -4.56
N GLY A 169 6.76 -15.76 -3.58
CA GLY A 169 7.58 -14.56 -3.56
C GLY A 169 8.57 -14.50 -4.72
N ALA A 170 9.22 -15.61 -5.04
CA ALA A 170 10.15 -15.71 -6.18
C ALA A 170 9.45 -15.50 -7.54
N ILE A 171 8.20 -15.97 -7.68
CA ILE A 171 7.36 -15.75 -8.87
C ILE A 171 6.94 -14.29 -8.96
N LEU A 172 6.47 -13.70 -7.87
CA LEU A 172 5.92 -12.35 -7.85
C LEU A 172 6.99 -11.26 -8.02
N ALA A 173 8.17 -11.43 -7.40
CA ALA A 173 9.18 -10.38 -7.31
C ALA A 173 9.58 -9.73 -8.66
N PRO A 174 9.88 -10.48 -9.75
CA PRO A 174 10.17 -9.87 -11.03
C PRO A 174 8.98 -9.12 -11.65
N MET A 175 7.75 -9.63 -11.47
CA MET A 175 6.52 -9.00 -11.96
C MET A 175 6.26 -7.68 -11.20
N TRP A 176 6.43 -7.69 -9.90
CA TRP A 176 6.30 -6.52 -9.03
C TRP A 176 7.29 -5.42 -9.41
N ARG A 177 8.58 -5.76 -9.54
CA ARG A 177 9.62 -4.80 -9.94
C ARG A 177 9.32 -4.18 -11.31
N ALA A 178 8.83 -4.99 -12.26
CA ALA A 178 8.42 -4.50 -13.57
C ALA A 178 7.27 -3.50 -13.46
N ARG A 179 6.26 -3.78 -12.63
CA ARG A 179 5.12 -2.88 -12.40
C ARG A 179 5.54 -1.58 -11.70
N VAL A 180 6.42 -1.65 -10.70
CA VAL A 180 6.97 -0.44 -10.05
C VAL A 180 7.75 0.42 -11.05
N ALA A 181 8.55 -0.19 -11.90
CA ALA A 181 9.28 0.55 -12.95
C ALA A 181 8.34 1.19 -13.98
N GLU A 182 7.26 0.50 -14.37
CA GLU A 182 6.24 1.02 -15.28
C GLU A 182 5.52 2.23 -14.68
N GLN A 183 5.05 2.12 -13.44
CA GLN A 183 4.28 3.19 -12.78
C GLN A 183 5.11 4.45 -12.50
N ALA A 184 6.42 4.36 -12.44
CA ALA A 184 7.29 5.53 -12.29
C ALA A 184 7.19 6.51 -13.48
N ALA A 185 6.79 6.01 -14.65
CA ALA A 185 6.59 6.84 -15.86
C ALA A 185 5.15 7.42 -15.97
N TRP A 186 4.22 7.04 -15.10
CA TRP A 186 2.84 7.50 -15.20
C TRP A 186 2.70 8.95 -14.71
N GLY A 187 1.94 9.74 -15.47
CA GLY A 187 1.37 11.01 -14.99
C GLY A 187 0.18 10.77 -14.05
N THR A 188 -0.67 11.76 -13.90
CA THR A 188 -1.94 11.63 -13.14
C THR A 188 -2.85 10.61 -13.83
N THR A 189 -3.23 9.56 -13.12
CA THR A 189 -4.10 8.46 -13.60
C THR A 189 -5.56 8.71 -13.22
N ASP A 190 -6.49 7.91 -13.79
CA ASP A 190 -7.89 7.97 -13.37
C ASP A 190 -8.06 7.42 -11.94
N CYS A 191 -7.20 6.52 -11.49
CA CYS A 191 -7.17 6.08 -10.09
C CYS A 191 -6.75 7.22 -9.14
N ASP A 192 -5.78 8.07 -9.52
CA ASP A 192 -5.40 9.25 -8.73
C ASP A 192 -6.58 10.25 -8.65
N ARG A 193 -7.32 10.44 -9.75
CA ARG A 193 -8.52 11.28 -9.80
C ARG A 193 -9.65 10.73 -8.93
N LEU A 194 -9.85 9.41 -8.96
CA LEU A 194 -10.86 8.73 -8.13
C LEU A 194 -10.54 8.90 -6.64
N THR A 195 -9.29 8.65 -6.24
CA THR A 195 -8.83 8.84 -4.85
C THR A 195 -9.04 10.30 -4.41
N ALA A 196 -8.72 11.27 -5.27
CA ALA A 196 -8.92 12.70 -4.96
C ALA A 196 -10.42 13.06 -4.84
N ALA A 197 -11.28 12.50 -5.71
CA ALA A 197 -12.74 12.67 -5.64
C ALA A 197 -13.30 12.08 -4.35
N PHE A 198 -12.85 10.88 -3.95
CA PHE A 198 -13.28 10.26 -2.70
C PHE A 198 -12.84 11.05 -1.47
N ALA A 199 -11.62 11.57 -1.47
CA ALA A 199 -11.16 12.47 -0.41
C ALA A 199 -11.98 13.78 -0.34
N GLU A 200 -12.49 14.31 -1.46
CA GLU A 200 -13.40 15.45 -1.48
C GLU A 200 -14.78 15.10 -0.92
N LEU A 201 -15.33 13.93 -1.28
CA LEU A 201 -16.59 13.43 -0.72
C LEU A 201 -16.51 13.27 0.80
N ASP A 202 -15.43 12.68 1.32
CA ASP A 202 -15.19 12.56 2.77
C ASP A 202 -15.23 13.94 3.47
N ARG A 203 -14.52 14.93 2.93
CA ARG A 203 -14.52 16.29 3.48
C ARG A 203 -15.91 16.93 3.48
N ASN A 204 -16.77 16.53 2.55
CA ASN A 204 -18.14 17.03 2.42
C ASN A 204 -19.17 16.18 3.20
N GLY A 205 -18.72 15.23 4.03
CA GLY A 205 -19.59 14.41 4.88
C GLY A 205 -20.23 13.21 4.17
N ILE A 206 -19.67 12.79 3.04
CA ILE A 206 -20.03 11.53 2.37
C ILE A 206 -18.83 10.59 2.54
N VAL A 207 -18.92 9.64 3.48
CA VAL A 207 -17.83 8.68 3.72
C VAL A 207 -17.58 7.84 2.45
N ALA A 208 -16.39 7.96 1.86
CA ALA A 208 -16.05 7.35 0.59
C ALA A 208 -14.88 6.38 0.73
N ARG A 209 -15.05 5.13 0.27
CA ARG A 209 -14.03 4.07 0.42
C ARG A 209 -13.82 3.30 -0.86
N GLU A 210 -12.54 3.17 -1.22
CA GLU A 210 -12.09 2.32 -2.32
C GLU A 210 -11.96 0.87 -1.86
N ARG A 211 -12.36 -0.08 -2.71
CA ARG A 211 -12.20 -1.54 -2.47
C ARG A 211 -12.64 -1.98 -1.06
N PHE A 212 -13.76 -1.42 -0.63
CA PHE A 212 -14.27 -1.60 0.73
C PHE A 212 -15.04 -2.90 0.85
N THR A 213 -14.61 -3.79 1.75
CA THR A 213 -15.21 -5.11 2.02
C THR A 213 -15.25 -6.08 0.82
N CYS A 214 -15.75 -7.29 1.04
CA CYS A 214 -15.81 -8.33 0.01
C CYS A 214 -16.94 -8.14 -1.00
N CYS A 215 -18.07 -7.54 -0.60
CA CYS A 215 -19.25 -7.40 -1.44
C CYS A 215 -20.15 -6.24 -1.00
N GLN A 216 -21.13 -5.90 -1.84
CA GLN A 216 -22.04 -4.78 -1.60
C GLN A 216 -22.80 -4.89 -0.27
N ASN A 217 -23.28 -6.08 0.10
CA ASN A 217 -24.08 -6.25 1.33
C ASN A 217 -23.23 -5.97 2.59
N CYS A 218 -22.02 -6.53 2.66
CA CYS A 218 -21.08 -6.26 3.76
C CYS A 218 -20.75 -4.76 3.79
N GLY A 219 -20.39 -4.17 2.64
CA GLY A 219 -20.02 -2.76 2.58
C GLY A 219 -21.15 -1.82 3.01
N THR A 220 -22.40 -2.08 2.61
CA THR A 220 -23.55 -1.26 3.02
C THR A 220 -23.79 -1.31 4.53
N PHE A 221 -23.47 -2.44 5.16
CA PHE A 221 -23.61 -2.60 6.61
C PHE A 221 -22.44 -1.98 7.38
N GLU A 222 -21.21 -2.26 6.94
CA GLU A 222 -19.98 -1.89 7.66
C GLU A 222 -19.57 -0.42 7.45
N ILE A 223 -19.99 0.23 6.34
CA ILE A 223 -19.58 1.62 6.04
C ILE A 223 -19.95 2.62 7.14
N TRP A 224 -20.98 2.31 7.93
CA TRP A 224 -21.42 3.17 9.01
C TRP A 224 -20.51 3.12 10.26
N GLU A 225 -19.63 2.11 10.36
CA GLU A 225 -18.61 2.06 11.41
C GLU A 225 -17.51 3.10 11.19
N GLU A 226 -17.32 3.49 9.91
CA GLU A 226 -16.40 4.56 9.51
C GLU A 226 -17.02 5.97 9.60
N ALA A 227 -18.32 6.04 9.86
CA ALA A 227 -19.06 7.30 9.81
C ALA A 227 -18.87 8.14 11.07
N GLY A 228 -18.43 9.39 10.88
CA GLY A 228 -18.39 10.40 11.93
C GLY A 228 -19.76 11.07 12.19
N PRO A 229 -19.83 11.97 13.19
CA PRO A 229 -21.08 12.67 13.55
C PRO A 229 -21.65 13.54 12.42
N ALA A 230 -20.77 14.05 11.54
CA ALA A 230 -21.16 14.91 10.42
C ALA A 230 -21.46 14.14 9.14
N THR A 231 -21.34 12.80 9.15
CA THR A 231 -21.60 11.97 7.97
C THR A 231 -23.10 11.97 7.65
N ARG A 232 -23.42 12.30 6.41
CA ARG A 232 -24.80 12.34 5.86
C ARG A 232 -25.07 11.29 4.78
N GLY A 233 -24.01 10.66 4.24
CA GLY A 233 -24.11 9.60 3.23
C GLY A 233 -22.80 8.87 3.04
N TYR A 234 -22.83 7.90 2.11
CA TYR A 234 -21.66 7.10 1.77
C TYR A 234 -21.54 6.86 0.27
N ALA A 235 -20.31 6.52 -0.16
CA ALA A 235 -19.99 5.98 -1.48
C ALA A 235 -18.88 4.93 -1.32
N PHE A 236 -18.99 3.79 -1.95
CA PHE A 236 -17.90 2.81 -2.00
C PHE A 236 -18.02 1.91 -3.22
N PHE A 237 -16.92 1.25 -3.55
CA PHE A 237 -16.91 0.04 -4.37
C PHE A 237 -16.21 -1.09 -3.61
N HIS A 238 -16.64 -2.32 -3.84
CA HIS A 238 -16.14 -3.49 -3.14
C HIS A 238 -15.08 -4.25 -3.96
N MET A 239 -14.48 -5.29 -3.38
CA MET A 239 -13.40 -6.06 -4.01
C MET A 239 -13.78 -6.59 -5.40
N GLN A 240 -14.99 -7.15 -5.56
CA GLN A 240 -15.46 -7.66 -6.85
C GLN A 240 -15.67 -6.56 -7.92
N ASP A 241 -15.93 -5.31 -7.52
CA ASP A 241 -15.99 -4.19 -8.45
C ASP A 241 -14.61 -3.78 -8.96
N ALA A 242 -13.56 -3.96 -8.13
CA ALA A 242 -12.20 -3.64 -8.52
C ALA A 242 -11.71 -4.49 -9.70
N GLU A 243 -12.14 -5.75 -9.79
CA GLU A 243 -11.89 -6.63 -10.94
C GLU A 243 -12.46 -6.02 -12.24
N SER A 244 -13.70 -5.53 -12.18
CA SER A 244 -14.36 -4.89 -13.35
C SER A 244 -13.72 -3.53 -13.72
N ALA A 245 -13.14 -2.84 -12.74
CA ALA A 245 -12.47 -1.56 -12.96
C ALA A 245 -11.25 -1.70 -13.88
N VAL A 246 -10.55 -2.83 -13.81
CA VAL A 246 -9.42 -3.14 -14.70
C VAL A 246 -9.89 -3.19 -16.17
N ASP A 247 -11.14 -3.60 -16.42
CA ASP A 247 -11.77 -3.65 -17.75
C ASP A 247 -12.39 -2.30 -18.17
N GLY A 248 -12.17 -1.23 -17.39
CA GLY A 248 -12.56 0.13 -17.74
C GLY A 248 -13.93 0.57 -17.23
N SER A 249 -14.57 -0.17 -16.31
CA SER A 249 -15.85 0.21 -15.72
C SER A 249 -15.92 -0.06 -14.23
N LEU A 250 -16.46 0.90 -13.44
CA LEU A 250 -16.53 0.79 -11.99
C LEU A 250 -17.90 1.19 -11.47
N TYR A 251 -18.54 0.28 -10.73
CA TYR A 251 -19.81 0.56 -10.05
C TYR A 251 -19.59 1.04 -8.62
N LEU A 252 -20.22 2.17 -8.26
CA LEU A 252 -20.21 2.69 -6.90
C LEU A 252 -21.56 2.45 -6.23
N SER A 253 -21.53 1.82 -5.07
CA SER A 253 -22.65 1.78 -4.13
C SER A 253 -22.70 3.08 -3.33
N TYR A 254 -23.89 3.61 -3.06
CA TYR A 254 -24.07 4.84 -2.33
C TYR A 254 -25.39 4.83 -1.54
N GLY A 255 -25.53 5.75 -0.61
CA GLY A 255 -26.77 5.95 0.14
C GLY A 255 -26.67 7.13 1.09
N SER A 256 -27.83 7.49 1.69
CA SER A 256 -27.94 8.48 2.74
C SER A 256 -27.91 7.83 4.12
N ARG A 257 -27.70 8.64 5.16
CA ARG A 257 -27.76 8.20 6.56
C ARG A 257 -29.18 7.89 7.01
N THR A 258 -30.16 8.42 6.32
CA THR A 258 -31.58 8.18 6.56
C THR A 258 -32.13 7.24 5.49
N ASP A 259 -33.28 6.61 5.75
CA ASP A 259 -34.01 5.82 4.75
C ASP A 259 -34.80 6.67 3.76
N ASP A 260 -34.48 7.97 3.65
CA ASP A 260 -35.14 8.92 2.76
C ASP A 260 -34.55 8.81 1.34
N ALA A 261 -35.43 8.48 0.37
CA ALA A 261 -35.05 8.33 -1.02
C ALA A 261 -34.58 9.65 -1.67
N ASP A 262 -35.17 10.78 -1.30
CA ASP A 262 -34.80 12.08 -1.86
C ASP A 262 -33.43 12.53 -1.36
N GLU A 263 -33.09 12.23 -0.10
CA GLU A 263 -31.73 12.44 0.42
C GLU A 263 -30.70 11.53 -0.28
N ALA A 264 -31.03 10.25 -0.49
CA ALA A 264 -30.15 9.33 -1.22
C ALA A 264 -29.94 9.80 -2.67
N VAL A 265 -30.96 10.30 -3.36
CA VAL A 265 -30.85 10.92 -4.69
C VAL A 265 -29.92 12.16 -4.64
N ALA A 266 -30.07 13.01 -3.65
CA ALA A 266 -29.20 14.19 -3.48
C ALA A 266 -27.73 13.79 -3.30
N ILE A 267 -27.45 12.76 -2.49
CA ILE A 267 -26.10 12.17 -2.34
C ILE A 267 -25.58 11.65 -3.69
N GLY A 268 -26.40 10.88 -4.44
CA GLY A 268 -26.01 10.39 -5.77
C GLY A 268 -25.65 11.52 -6.73
N HIS A 269 -26.42 12.60 -6.79
CA HIS A 269 -26.10 13.79 -7.60
C HIS A 269 -24.78 14.44 -7.19
N GLU A 270 -24.49 14.52 -5.89
CA GLU A 270 -23.24 15.09 -5.40
C GLU A 270 -22.05 14.22 -5.79
N ILE A 271 -22.16 12.89 -5.66
CA ILE A 271 -21.14 11.93 -6.11
C ILE A 271 -20.86 12.12 -7.60
N VAL A 272 -21.89 12.09 -8.44
CA VAL A 272 -21.76 12.26 -9.90
C VAL A 272 -21.07 13.60 -10.23
N LYS A 273 -21.47 14.68 -9.58
CA LYS A 273 -20.87 16.01 -9.78
C LYS A 273 -19.39 16.02 -9.38
N THR A 274 -19.06 15.45 -8.24
CA THR A 274 -17.67 15.41 -7.74
C THR A 274 -16.78 14.57 -8.66
N LEU A 275 -17.21 13.38 -9.05
CA LEU A 275 -16.48 12.54 -10.00
C LEU A 275 -16.21 13.26 -11.33
N ALA A 276 -17.25 13.92 -11.88
CA ALA A 276 -17.11 14.68 -13.13
C ALA A 276 -16.17 15.88 -12.98
N ALA A 277 -16.18 16.58 -11.82
CA ALA A 277 -15.25 17.67 -11.54
C ALA A 277 -13.78 17.22 -11.50
N HIS A 278 -13.53 15.96 -11.10
CA HIS A 278 -12.21 15.34 -11.13
C HIS A 278 -11.86 14.73 -12.51
N GLY A 279 -12.71 14.91 -13.54
CA GLY A 279 -12.43 14.47 -14.90
C GLY A 279 -12.75 13.01 -15.19
N LEU A 280 -13.49 12.34 -14.31
CA LEU A 280 -14.05 11.00 -14.53
C LEU A 280 -15.38 11.09 -15.30
N ARG A 281 -15.85 9.96 -15.82
CA ARG A 281 -17.09 9.87 -16.61
C ARG A 281 -18.17 9.06 -15.87
N PRO A 282 -18.87 9.68 -14.89
CA PRO A 282 -19.96 9.00 -14.21
C PRO A 282 -21.22 8.99 -15.05
N GLU A 283 -21.89 7.83 -15.09
CA GLU A 283 -23.22 7.62 -15.66
C GLU A 283 -24.18 7.17 -14.56
N TRP A 284 -25.36 7.80 -14.47
CA TRP A 284 -26.38 7.45 -13.51
C TRP A 284 -27.74 8.02 -13.92
N ASP A 285 -28.78 7.24 -13.74
CA ASP A 285 -30.14 7.59 -14.17
C ASP A 285 -30.96 8.40 -13.12
N GLY A 286 -30.36 8.74 -11.98
CA GLY A 286 -31.02 9.43 -10.89
C GLY A 286 -31.86 8.54 -9.96
N SER A 287 -31.82 7.23 -10.13
CA SER A 287 -32.62 6.29 -9.37
C SER A 287 -31.82 5.68 -8.20
N VAL A 288 -32.42 5.67 -6.99
CA VAL A 288 -31.86 4.95 -5.83
C VAL A 288 -31.72 3.44 -6.04
N ARG A 289 -32.31 2.91 -7.10
CA ARG A 289 -32.25 1.48 -7.43
C ARG A 289 -31.05 1.10 -8.27
N THR A 290 -30.33 2.09 -8.77
CA THR A 290 -29.16 1.92 -9.63
C THR A 290 -27.91 2.47 -8.96
N ARG A 291 -26.81 1.81 -9.20
CA ARG A 291 -25.49 2.25 -8.74
C ARG A 291 -24.96 3.32 -9.70
N VAL A 292 -24.07 4.19 -9.23
CA VAL A 292 -23.31 5.08 -10.12
C VAL A 292 -22.27 4.26 -10.87
N LEU A 293 -22.24 4.36 -12.19
CA LEU A 293 -21.26 3.71 -13.05
C LEU A 293 -20.23 4.74 -13.51
N ILE A 294 -18.95 4.45 -13.38
CA ILE A 294 -17.87 5.21 -14.02
C ILE A 294 -17.44 4.41 -15.25
N THR A 295 -17.43 5.05 -16.42
CA THR A 295 -17.09 4.43 -17.71
C THR A 295 -15.78 4.95 -18.27
N ASP A 296 -15.21 4.23 -19.25
CA ASP A 296 -13.97 4.60 -19.95
C ASP A 296 -12.79 4.87 -18.99
N LEU A 297 -12.69 4.11 -17.90
CA LEU A 297 -11.57 4.21 -16.96
C LEU A 297 -10.28 3.66 -17.59
N ASP A 298 -9.23 4.46 -17.55
CA ASP A 298 -7.86 4.00 -17.74
C ASP A 298 -7.29 3.57 -16.36
N TRP A 299 -7.57 2.31 -16.00
CA TRP A 299 -7.22 1.78 -14.68
C TRP A 299 -5.72 1.55 -14.51
N ARG A 300 -5.06 2.50 -13.90
CA ARG A 300 -3.65 2.46 -13.56
C ARG A 300 -3.45 2.83 -12.09
N LYS A 301 -3.81 1.90 -11.20
CA LYS A 301 -3.60 2.04 -9.76
C LYS A 301 -2.14 1.77 -9.44
N ARG A 302 -1.51 2.69 -8.70
CA ARG A 302 -0.13 2.51 -8.23
C ARG A 302 -0.11 1.49 -7.11
N LEU A 303 0.90 0.63 -7.12
CA LEU A 303 1.16 -0.30 -6.02
C LEU A 303 1.46 0.47 -4.73
N PRO A 304 0.98 -0.02 -3.58
CA PRO A 304 1.13 0.62 -2.26
C PRO A 304 2.52 0.46 -1.64
#